data_630c303bb3d0d85d4eff8f4e6245709b
#
_entry.id   630c303bb3d0d85d4eff8f4e6245709b
#
_cell.length_a   1.000
_cell.length_b   1.000
_cell.length_c   1.000
_cell.angle_alpha   90.00
_cell.angle_beta   90.00
_cell.angle_gamma   90.00
#
_symmetry.space_group_name_H-M   'P 1'
#
loop_
_entity.id
_entity.type
_entity.pdbx_description
1 polymer ?
#
loop_
_entity_poly.entity_id
_entity_poly.type
_entity_poly.pdbx_seq_one_letter_code
_entity_poly.pdbx_strand_id
1 'polypeptide(L)'
;MTRKLAALSFVLTVGFLMIAIPLFAHHGTAGVYDNTVRITTKATVTQYIWANPHVQVYFKLKNDKGEEQTWGIETVSPGNALANGWTKNTFKFGDEILVSLVPAKGDRTFGTCAQILIVADGRRFGGTGRCGAGAEAVEMDKLPVKPGYTAVEVKMPKDDRTRAESEQEK
;
A
#
# COMPACT_ATOMS: atom_id res chain seq x y z
N MET A 1 -37.80 26.19 -36.09
CA MET A 1 -37.06 26.39 -34.84
C MET A 1 -36.86 25.12 -34.04
N THR A 2 -37.81 24.19 -33.97
CA THR A 2 -37.80 22.97 -33.16
C THR A 2 -36.69 21.96 -33.50
N ARG A 3 -36.42 21.73 -34.83
CA ARG A 3 -35.35 20.79 -35.25
C ARG A 3 -33.93 21.20 -34.82
N LYS A 4 -33.64 22.48 -34.85
CA LYS A 4 -32.30 22.99 -34.42
C LYS A 4 -32.13 22.86 -32.90
N LEU A 5 -33.19 23.12 -32.13
CA LEU A 5 -33.20 22.92 -30.68
C LEU A 5 -33.06 21.45 -30.28
N ALA A 6 -33.74 20.54 -30.99
CA ALA A 6 -33.61 19.12 -30.75
C ALA A 6 -32.22 18.59 -31.05
N ALA A 7 -31.60 19.05 -32.15
CA ALA A 7 -30.22 18.68 -32.48
C ALA A 7 -29.22 19.21 -31.46
N LEU A 8 -29.40 20.44 -30.97
CA LEU A 8 -28.53 21.02 -29.94
C LEU A 8 -28.66 20.28 -28.60
N SER A 9 -29.90 19.95 -28.19
CA SER A 9 -30.14 19.13 -26.99
C SER A 9 -29.51 17.77 -27.09
N PHE A 10 -29.59 17.10 -28.24
CA PHE A 10 -28.97 15.80 -28.46
C PHE A 10 -27.45 15.85 -28.34
N VAL A 11 -26.81 16.84 -28.96
CA VAL A 11 -25.36 17.04 -28.89
C VAL A 11 -24.90 17.31 -27.46
N LEU A 12 -25.63 18.15 -26.72
CA LEU A 12 -25.32 18.45 -25.31
C LEU A 12 -25.48 17.22 -24.42
N THR A 13 -26.53 16.43 -24.63
CA THR A 13 -26.76 15.19 -23.85
C THR A 13 -25.67 14.14 -24.11
N VAL A 14 -25.32 13.93 -25.38
CA VAL A 14 -24.22 13.01 -25.75
C VAL A 14 -22.88 13.50 -25.19
N GLY A 15 -22.61 14.81 -25.27
CA GLY A 15 -21.39 15.41 -24.70
C GLY A 15 -21.32 15.23 -23.18
N PHE A 16 -22.42 15.38 -22.47
CA PHE A 16 -22.48 15.18 -21.02
C PHE A 16 -22.31 13.70 -20.62
N LEU A 17 -22.87 12.77 -21.39
CA LEU A 17 -22.68 11.33 -21.21
C LEU A 17 -21.22 10.89 -21.42
N MET A 18 -20.52 11.49 -22.36
CA MET A 18 -19.10 11.19 -22.63
C MET A 18 -18.16 11.65 -21.50
N ILE A 19 -18.54 12.68 -20.74
CA ILE A 19 -17.75 13.20 -19.59
C ILE A 19 -17.94 12.31 -18.35
N ALA A 20 -19.06 11.59 -18.23
CA ALA A 20 -19.40 10.78 -17.06
C ALA A 20 -18.69 9.41 -16.99
N ILE A 21 -18.05 8.96 -18.07
CA ILE A 21 -17.48 7.60 -18.19
C ILE A 21 -16.16 7.39 -17.41
N PRO A 22 -15.29 8.39 -17.15
CA PRO A 22 -13.98 8.12 -16.52
C PRO A 22 -13.99 7.97 -14.99
N LEU A 23 -15.09 8.20 -14.29
CA LEU A 23 -15.11 8.29 -12.83
C LEU A 23 -14.93 6.96 -12.07
N PHE A 24 -14.99 5.82 -12.76
CA PHE A 24 -14.84 4.51 -12.13
C PHE A 24 -13.42 3.95 -12.10
N ALA A 25 -12.42 4.65 -12.65
CA ALA A 25 -11.08 4.11 -12.86
C ALA A 25 -10.15 4.14 -11.63
N HIS A 26 -10.53 4.78 -10.51
CA HIS A 26 -9.59 5.05 -9.41
C HIS A 26 -9.69 4.15 -8.17
N HIS A 27 -10.57 3.14 -8.14
CA HIS A 27 -10.79 2.35 -6.92
C HIS A 27 -10.52 0.85 -7.04
N GLY A 28 -9.78 0.41 -8.03
CA GLY A 28 -9.56 -1.01 -8.33
C GLY A 28 -8.27 -1.61 -7.78
N THR A 29 -7.88 -1.37 -6.54
CA THR A 29 -6.71 -2.06 -5.93
C THR A 29 -6.88 -3.57 -5.86
N ALA A 30 -8.11 -4.08 -5.71
CA ALA A 30 -8.43 -5.50 -5.70
C ALA A 30 -8.07 -6.22 -7.02
N GLY A 31 -8.02 -5.49 -8.15
CA GLY A 31 -7.58 -6.04 -9.44
C GLY A 31 -6.06 -6.18 -9.57
N VAL A 32 -5.29 -5.41 -8.81
CA VAL A 32 -3.83 -5.29 -8.93
C VAL A 32 -3.10 -6.14 -7.91
N TYR A 33 -3.59 -6.22 -6.68
CA TYR A 33 -2.92 -6.90 -5.57
C TYR A 33 -3.57 -8.23 -5.23
N ASP A 34 -2.76 -9.17 -4.76
CA ASP A 34 -3.21 -10.49 -4.29
C ASP A 34 -3.43 -10.46 -2.78
N ASN A 35 -4.65 -10.13 -2.38
CA ASN A 35 -5.03 -10.02 -0.97
C ASN A 35 -5.15 -11.39 -0.25
N THR A 36 -4.84 -12.49 -0.93
CA THR A 36 -4.91 -13.85 -0.35
C THR A 36 -3.59 -14.32 0.24
N VAL A 37 -2.50 -13.63 -0.07
CA VAL A 37 -1.15 -13.98 0.40
C VAL A 37 -0.39 -12.74 0.87
N ARG A 38 0.64 -12.97 1.68
CA ARG A 38 1.58 -11.93 2.11
C ARG A 38 3.02 -12.34 1.89
N ILE A 39 3.92 -11.37 1.90
CA ILE A 39 5.36 -11.56 2.04
C ILE A 39 5.78 -10.88 3.34
N THR A 40 6.41 -11.62 4.25
CA THR A 40 6.99 -11.08 5.49
C THR A 40 8.45 -11.47 5.53
N THR A 41 9.36 -10.48 5.48
CA THR A 41 10.80 -10.74 5.34
C THR A 41 11.65 -9.60 5.87
N LYS A 42 12.95 -9.91 6.07
CA LYS A 42 13.99 -8.89 6.24
C LYS A 42 14.35 -8.30 4.89
N ALA A 43 14.60 -7.00 4.87
CA ALA A 43 14.97 -6.28 3.65
C ALA A 43 15.88 -5.11 3.97
N THR A 44 16.55 -4.59 2.94
CA THR A 44 17.42 -3.40 3.04
C THR A 44 16.88 -2.32 2.11
N VAL A 45 16.61 -1.14 2.64
CA VAL A 45 16.08 -0.01 1.87
C VAL A 45 17.10 0.44 0.82
N THR A 46 16.64 0.58 -0.41
CA THR A 46 17.45 1.07 -1.53
C THR A 46 17.00 2.44 -2.04
N GLN A 47 15.71 2.78 -1.86
CA GLN A 47 15.20 4.08 -2.27
C GLN A 47 13.93 4.43 -1.49
N TYR A 48 13.75 5.70 -1.20
CA TYR A 48 12.56 6.25 -0.58
C TYR A 48 12.06 7.45 -1.39
N ILE A 49 10.83 7.38 -1.89
CA ILE A 49 10.23 8.41 -2.73
C ILE A 49 9.07 9.04 -1.98
N TRP A 50 9.20 10.32 -1.67
CA TRP A 50 8.16 11.13 -1.05
C TRP A 50 7.48 11.99 -2.11
N ALA A 51 6.47 11.45 -2.78
CA ALA A 51 5.78 12.13 -3.88
C ALA A 51 4.28 11.76 -3.92
N ASN A 52 3.48 12.61 -4.55
CA ASN A 52 2.10 12.29 -4.91
C ASN A 52 2.09 11.33 -6.12
N PRO A 53 1.09 10.44 -6.26
CA PRO A 53 -0.05 10.26 -5.33
C PRO A 53 0.29 9.46 -4.07
N HIS A 54 1.33 8.62 -4.08
CA HIS A 54 1.69 7.73 -2.98
C HIS A 54 3.18 7.80 -2.67
N VAL A 55 3.49 7.72 -1.38
CA VAL A 55 4.85 7.48 -0.91
C VAL A 55 5.25 6.06 -1.25
N GLN A 56 6.48 5.87 -1.73
CA GLN A 56 7.01 4.57 -2.15
C GLN A 56 8.31 4.26 -1.41
N VAL A 57 8.49 2.99 -1.07
CA VAL A 57 9.73 2.47 -0.50
C VAL A 57 10.22 1.31 -1.37
N TYR A 58 11.47 1.39 -1.80
CA TYR A 58 12.13 0.30 -2.52
C TYR A 58 13.19 -0.33 -1.63
N PHE A 59 13.31 -1.64 -1.73
CA PHE A 59 14.23 -2.42 -0.90
C PHE A 59 14.65 -3.70 -1.62
N LYS A 60 15.75 -4.27 -1.15
CA LYS A 60 16.22 -5.58 -1.55
C LYS A 60 15.83 -6.60 -0.51
N LEU A 61 15.32 -7.74 -0.96
CA LEU A 61 15.03 -8.90 -0.13
C LEU A 61 15.58 -10.17 -0.80
N LYS A 62 15.65 -11.27 -0.06
CA LYS A 62 15.97 -12.60 -0.61
C LYS A 62 14.73 -13.47 -0.65
N ASN A 63 14.56 -14.20 -1.75
CA ASN A 63 13.56 -15.25 -1.85
C ASN A 63 14.02 -16.53 -1.11
N ASP A 64 13.22 -17.60 -1.12
CA ASP A 64 13.51 -18.89 -0.48
C ASP A 64 14.72 -19.63 -1.10
N LYS A 65 15.11 -19.28 -2.33
CA LYS A 65 16.32 -19.77 -3.00
C LYS A 65 17.56 -18.97 -2.64
N GLY A 66 17.43 -17.90 -1.82
CA GLY A 66 18.53 -17.01 -1.48
C GLY A 66 18.86 -15.99 -2.57
N GLU A 67 18.06 -15.90 -3.64
CA GLU A 67 18.27 -14.94 -4.72
C GLU A 67 17.81 -13.54 -4.27
N GLU A 68 18.67 -12.55 -4.49
CA GLU A 68 18.35 -11.15 -4.18
C GLU A 68 17.40 -10.56 -5.22
N GLN A 69 16.34 -9.94 -4.77
CA GLN A 69 15.35 -9.26 -5.59
C GLN A 69 15.12 -7.83 -5.11
N THR A 70 14.96 -6.91 -6.05
CA THR A 70 14.51 -5.56 -5.73
C THR A 70 12.99 -5.51 -5.77
N TRP A 71 12.41 -5.05 -4.66
CA TRP A 71 10.98 -4.88 -4.48
C TRP A 71 10.63 -3.43 -4.24
N GLY A 72 9.43 -3.03 -4.65
CA GLY A 72 8.84 -1.74 -4.32
C GLY A 72 7.50 -1.92 -3.61
N ILE A 73 7.16 -0.97 -2.77
CA ILE A 73 5.81 -0.86 -2.22
C ILE A 73 5.30 0.56 -2.39
N GLU A 74 4.02 0.67 -2.66
CA GLU A 74 3.30 1.92 -2.49
C GLU A 74 2.56 1.91 -1.15
N THR A 75 2.49 3.09 -0.55
CA THR A 75 1.84 3.29 0.73
C THR A 75 0.72 4.32 0.61
N VAL A 76 0.62 5.23 1.53
CA VAL A 76 -0.39 6.31 1.54
C VAL A 76 0.15 7.58 0.85
N SER A 77 -0.73 8.55 0.61
CA SER A 77 -0.30 9.87 0.12
C SER A 77 0.62 10.58 1.11
N PRO A 78 1.49 11.51 0.67
CA PRO A 78 2.38 12.26 1.57
C PRO A 78 1.66 12.95 2.74
N GLY A 79 0.46 13.47 2.51
CA GLY A 79 -0.34 14.09 3.58
C GLY A 79 -0.77 13.09 4.65
N ASN A 80 -1.26 11.92 4.23
CA ASN A 80 -1.64 10.85 5.15
C ASN A 80 -0.40 10.23 5.84
N ALA A 81 0.71 10.11 5.13
CA ALA A 81 1.96 9.64 5.71
C ALA A 81 2.44 10.57 6.83
N LEU A 82 2.39 11.89 6.60
CA LEU A 82 2.74 12.88 7.61
C LEU A 82 1.84 12.80 8.85
N ALA A 83 0.54 12.63 8.67
CA ALA A 83 -0.41 12.44 9.77
C ALA A 83 -0.12 11.17 10.59
N ASN A 84 0.52 10.17 9.98
CA ASN A 84 0.94 8.92 10.63
C ASN A 84 2.41 8.95 11.11
N GLY A 85 3.01 10.12 11.24
CA GLY A 85 4.36 10.30 11.76
C GLY A 85 5.50 10.01 10.79
N TRP A 86 5.20 9.81 9.49
CA TRP A 86 6.22 9.69 8.47
C TRP A 86 6.76 11.07 8.08
N THR A 87 8.01 11.13 7.68
CA THR A 87 8.65 12.34 7.15
C THR A 87 9.45 11.99 5.89
N LYS A 88 9.95 12.99 5.19
CA LYS A 88 10.84 12.79 4.05
C LYS A 88 12.15 12.06 4.41
N ASN A 89 12.47 11.98 5.71
CA ASN A 89 13.68 11.36 6.23
C ASN A 89 13.41 10.08 7.04
N THR A 90 12.21 9.52 6.92
CA THR A 90 11.81 8.32 7.69
C THR A 90 12.68 7.13 7.35
N PHE A 91 12.94 6.88 6.07
CA PHE A 91 13.81 5.80 5.60
C PHE A 91 15.04 6.37 4.90
N LYS A 92 16.17 5.70 5.10
CA LYS A 92 17.45 6.03 4.47
C LYS A 92 17.94 4.84 3.66
N PHE A 93 18.75 5.09 2.67
CA PHE A 93 19.48 4.04 1.96
C PHE A 93 20.29 3.21 2.96
N GLY A 94 20.18 1.89 2.89
CA GLY A 94 20.87 0.96 3.76
C GLY A 94 20.15 0.62 5.06
N ASP A 95 19.02 1.25 5.38
CA ASP A 95 18.23 0.87 6.56
C ASP A 95 17.79 -0.60 6.45
N GLU A 96 18.09 -1.38 7.49
CA GLU A 96 17.53 -2.72 7.65
C GLU A 96 16.10 -2.61 8.17
N ILE A 97 15.19 -3.28 7.47
CA ILE A 97 13.76 -3.28 7.80
C ILE A 97 13.21 -4.70 7.86
N LEU A 98 12.19 -4.86 8.69
CA LEU A 98 11.26 -5.96 8.58
C LEU A 98 10.02 -5.44 7.86
N VAL A 99 9.67 -6.06 6.76
CA VAL A 99 8.51 -5.65 5.96
C VAL A 99 7.51 -6.78 5.83
N SER A 100 6.24 -6.47 6.05
CA SER A 100 5.12 -7.34 5.72
C SER A 100 4.25 -6.61 4.71
N LEU A 101 3.98 -7.23 3.56
CA LEU A 101 3.28 -6.60 2.44
C LEU A 101 2.33 -7.55 1.73
N VAL A 102 1.34 -7.00 1.04
CA VAL A 102 0.50 -7.70 0.07
C VAL A 102 1.12 -7.51 -1.31
N PRO A 103 1.52 -8.59 -2.00
CA PRO A 103 2.17 -8.49 -3.30
C PRO A 103 1.19 -8.15 -4.41
N ALA A 104 1.67 -7.58 -5.50
CA ALA A 104 0.92 -7.49 -6.74
C ALA A 104 0.70 -8.89 -7.33
N LYS A 105 -0.38 -9.04 -8.10
CA LYS A 105 -0.69 -10.28 -8.83
C LYS A 105 0.37 -10.55 -9.90
N GLY A 106 0.60 -11.83 -10.16
CA GLY A 106 1.61 -12.31 -11.09
C GLY A 106 3.03 -12.18 -10.52
N ASP A 107 4.01 -12.06 -11.42
CA ASP A 107 5.45 -12.08 -11.08
C ASP A 107 6.04 -10.69 -10.83
N ARG A 108 5.21 -9.70 -10.51
CA ARG A 108 5.68 -8.34 -10.23
C ARG A 108 6.31 -8.27 -8.84
N THR A 109 7.49 -7.68 -8.78
CA THR A 109 8.19 -7.39 -7.52
C THR A 109 7.73 -6.06 -6.93
N PHE A 110 6.43 -5.94 -6.73
CA PHE A 110 5.78 -4.75 -6.19
C PHE A 110 4.62 -5.15 -5.27
N GLY A 111 4.32 -4.30 -4.30
CA GLY A 111 3.25 -4.57 -3.34
C GLY A 111 2.65 -3.31 -2.72
N THR A 112 1.74 -3.54 -1.81
CA THR A 112 1.05 -2.50 -1.05
C THR A 112 0.79 -2.98 0.39
N CYS A 113 0.09 -2.17 1.18
CA CYS A 113 -0.32 -2.54 2.53
C CYS A 113 0.82 -2.93 3.46
N ALA A 114 1.95 -2.27 3.30
CA ALA A 114 3.11 -2.64 4.06
C ALA A 114 3.01 -2.23 5.53
N GLN A 115 3.42 -3.14 6.39
CA GLN A 115 3.88 -2.84 7.73
C GLN A 115 5.40 -2.91 7.72
N ILE A 116 6.06 -1.87 8.20
CA ILE A 116 7.51 -1.75 8.17
C ILE A 116 8.01 -1.46 9.57
N LEU A 117 8.99 -2.22 10.03
CA LEU A 117 9.76 -1.98 11.25
C LEU A 117 11.20 -1.64 10.85
N ILE A 118 11.71 -0.50 11.28
CA ILE A 118 13.13 -0.19 11.17
C ILE A 118 13.87 -0.91 12.29
N VAL A 119 14.81 -1.79 11.92
CA VAL A 119 15.50 -2.67 12.90
C VAL A 119 16.35 -1.87 13.87
N ALA A 120 16.99 -0.80 13.42
CA ALA A 120 17.95 -0.02 14.20
C ALA A 120 17.33 0.69 15.43
N ASP A 121 16.09 1.15 15.34
CA ASP A 121 15.43 1.96 16.37
C ASP A 121 14.05 1.47 16.79
N GLY A 122 13.57 0.40 16.17
CA GLY A 122 12.27 -0.21 16.49
C GLY A 122 11.04 0.60 16.05
N ARG A 123 11.24 1.73 15.32
CA ARG A 123 10.12 2.53 14.81
C ARG A 123 9.32 1.73 13.79
N ARG A 124 8.02 1.87 13.91
CA ARG A 124 7.07 1.19 13.03
C ARG A 124 6.34 2.16 12.16
N PHE A 125 6.15 1.72 10.96
CA PHE A 125 5.41 2.44 9.94
C PHE A 125 4.50 1.44 9.25
N GLY A 126 3.26 1.79 9.09
CA GLY A 126 2.36 0.90 8.39
C GLY A 126 0.93 1.39 8.46
N GLY A 127 0.17 0.95 7.50
CA GLY A 127 -1.24 1.26 7.44
C GLY A 127 -1.99 0.69 8.63
N THR A 128 -3.00 1.38 9.03
CA THR A 128 -3.99 0.99 10.04
C THR A 128 -4.85 -0.17 9.54
N GLY A 129 -4.27 -1.35 9.25
CA GLY A 129 -5.00 -2.57 8.94
C GLY A 129 -5.98 -2.54 7.76
N ARG A 130 -6.09 -1.43 7.02
CA ARG A 130 -6.93 -1.33 5.82
C ARG A 130 -6.10 -1.19 4.58
N CYS A 131 -6.09 -2.25 3.80
CA CYS A 131 -5.45 -2.31 2.51
C CYS A 131 -6.44 -1.91 1.41
N GLY A 132 -6.33 -0.67 0.94
CA GLY A 132 -7.16 -0.14 -0.13
C GLY A 132 -8.49 0.49 0.33
N ALA A 133 -8.98 1.46 -0.43
CA ALA A 133 -10.30 2.05 -0.21
C ALA A 133 -11.38 1.00 -0.49
N GLY A 134 -12.22 0.71 0.51
CA GLY A 134 -13.34 -0.22 0.39
C GLY A 134 -13.01 -1.69 0.57
N ALA A 135 -11.78 -2.07 0.88
CA ALA A 135 -11.45 -3.43 1.28
C ALA A 135 -11.76 -3.64 2.78
N GLU A 136 -12.23 -4.84 3.13
CA GLU A 136 -12.23 -5.28 4.52
C GLU A 136 -10.81 -5.23 5.07
N ALA A 137 -10.66 -4.98 6.38
CA ALA A 137 -9.36 -4.98 7.02
C ALA A 137 -8.68 -6.34 6.78
N VAL A 138 -7.55 -6.32 6.09
CA VAL A 138 -6.77 -7.53 5.88
C VAL A 138 -5.89 -7.72 7.12
N GLU A 139 -6.18 -8.76 7.88
CA GLU A 139 -5.32 -9.17 8.97
C GLU A 139 -4.07 -9.85 8.40
N MET A 140 -3.02 -9.06 8.19
CA MET A 140 -1.78 -9.50 7.55
C MET A 140 -1.21 -10.77 8.19
N ASP A 141 -1.32 -10.90 9.51
CA ASP A 141 -0.76 -12.04 10.25
C ASP A 141 -1.50 -13.35 9.96
N LYS A 142 -2.74 -13.29 9.50
CA LYS A 142 -3.55 -14.46 9.15
C LYS A 142 -3.36 -14.92 7.70
N LEU A 143 -2.77 -14.08 6.84
CA LEU A 143 -2.57 -14.46 5.46
C LEU A 143 -1.42 -15.48 5.34
N PRO A 144 -1.58 -16.52 4.49
CA PRO A 144 -0.49 -17.43 4.16
C PRO A 144 0.65 -16.70 3.45
N VAL A 145 1.86 -17.20 3.61
CA VAL A 145 3.03 -16.66 2.92
C VAL A 145 2.95 -17.00 1.44
N LYS A 146 3.30 -16.04 0.59
CA LYS A 146 3.37 -16.26 -0.86
C LYS A 146 4.39 -17.38 -1.16
N PRO A 147 4.05 -18.37 -1.98
CA PRO A 147 5.00 -19.38 -2.43
C PRO A 147 6.28 -18.75 -3.02
N GLY A 148 7.43 -19.29 -2.67
CA GLY A 148 8.73 -18.75 -3.08
C GLY A 148 9.36 -17.77 -2.09
N TYR A 149 8.73 -17.56 -0.94
CA TYR A 149 9.25 -16.70 0.13
C TYR A 149 9.20 -17.42 1.48
N THR A 150 10.34 -17.46 2.16
CA THR A 150 10.39 -18.00 3.52
C THR A 150 9.82 -16.98 4.50
N ALA A 151 8.86 -17.43 5.32
CA ALA A 151 8.35 -16.58 6.39
C ALA A 151 9.48 -16.28 7.39
N VAL A 152 9.78 -15.03 7.58
CA VAL A 152 10.50 -14.59 8.78
C VAL A 152 9.44 -14.42 9.86
N GLU A 153 9.54 -15.17 10.93
CA GLU A 153 8.69 -14.99 12.10
C GLU A 153 9.05 -13.64 12.75
N VAL A 154 8.27 -12.63 12.36
CA VAL A 154 8.37 -11.31 12.95
C VAL A 154 7.19 -11.16 13.88
N LYS A 155 7.41 -11.31 15.18
CA LYS A 155 6.49 -10.77 16.17
C LYS A 155 6.55 -9.25 16.05
N MET A 156 5.75 -8.71 15.14
CA MET A 156 5.52 -7.26 15.13
C MET A 156 4.95 -6.92 16.51
N PRO A 157 5.62 -6.13 17.33
CA PRO A 157 5.10 -5.76 18.62
C PRO A 157 3.72 -5.11 18.40
N LYS A 158 2.72 -5.35 19.23
CA LYS A 158 1.38 -4.76 19.13
C LYS A 158 1.49 -3.25 19.10
N ASP A 159 0.73 -2.61 18.21
CA ASP A 159 0.70 -1.14 18.10
C ASP A 159 0.18 -0.55 19.43
N ASP A 160 1.03 0.15 20.16
CA ASP A 160 0.66 0.78 21.43
C ASP A 160 -0.38 1.90 21.29
N ARG A 161 -0.66 2.34 20.04
CA ARG A 161 -1.69 3.37 19.78
C ARG A 161 -3.10 2.89 20.09
N THR A 162 -3.40 1.61 19.88
CA THR A 162 -4.69 1.02 20.26
C THR A 162 -4.87 0.93 21.76
N ARG A 163 -3.79 0.91 22.53
CA ARG A 163 -3.83 0.90 23.99
C ARG A 163 -4.13 2.30 24.55
N ALA A 164 -3.53 3.34 23.97
CA ALA A 164 -3.76 4.72 24.39
C ALA A 164 -5.19 5.18 24.12
N GLU A 165 -5.78 4.77 22.97
CA GLU A 165 -7.19 5.08 22.65
C GLU A 165 -8.16 4.36 23.58
N SER A 166 -7.90 3.13 23.96
CA SER A 166 -8.75 2.36 24.89
C SER A 166 -8.66 2.83 26.37
N GLU A 167 -7.61 3.54 26.73
CA GLU A 167 -7.45 4.13 28.08
C GLU A 167 -8.06 5.54 28.17
N GLN A 168 -8.32 6.22 27.04
CA GLN A 168 -9.02 7.51 27.00
C GLN A 168 -10.55 7.39 26.96
N GLU A 169 -11.09 6.21 26.67
CA GLU A 169 -12.55 5.94 26.68
C GLU A 169 -13.07 5.40 28.03
N LYS A 170 -12.25 5.35 29.06
CA LYS A 170 -12.65 4.98 30.43
C LYS A 170 -12.62 6.18 31.37
#